data_cfed1b13bdffc6aed3784f6404c4a906
#
_entry.id   cfed1b13bdffc6aed3784f6404c4a906
#
_cell.length_a   1.000
_cell.length_b   1.000
_cell.length_c   1.000
_cell.angle_alpha   90.00
_cell.angle_beta   90.00
_cell.angle_gamma   90.00
#
_symmetry.space_group_name_H-M   'P 1'
#
loop_
_entity.id
_entity.type
_entity.pdbx_description
1 polymer ?
#
loop_
_entity_poly.entity_id
_entity_poly.type
_entity_poly.pdbx_seq_one_letter_code
_entity_poly.pdbx_strand_id
1 'polypeptide(L)'
;DETSRGLGDVYKRQLMGFPFTSGYYSKDAIIETAYLSNSNFADYAYILLTVGVVMTSFYSWRLMFLVFNGKTRMAEEDLSKVHESSSVMLIPLIILAIGALFFGFLFKSYFIGYYSDVFWNGSIVVHHEDHHSIPLLIYYLPAILGIVGFIIAWFMYIRKSDMAKNIAELNKPLYNFLLNKWYFDELYNSIFVKPAMAIGRIFWKFIDGLIIDGYG
;
A
#
# COMPACT_ATOMS: atom_id res chain seq x y z
N ASP A 1 0.43 -21.54 1.12
CA ASP A 1 -0.22 -21.68 -0.17
C ASP A 1 0.51 -20.84 -1.22
N GLU A 2 1.24 -21.52 -2.12
CA GLU A 2 2.06 -20.84 -3.14
C GLU A 2 1.20 -20.09 -4.17
N THR A 3 0.04 -20.61 -4.49
CA THR A 3 -0.83 -20.01 -5.51
C THR A 3 -1.53 -18.76 -4.96
N SER A 4 -1.98 -18.75 -3.72
CA SER A 4 -2.54 -17.55 -3.11
C SER A 4 -1.47 -16.49 -2.90
N ARG A 5 -0.21 -16.88 -2.68
CA ARG A 5 0.95 -15.98 -2.67
C ARG A 5 1.20 -15.39 -4.06
N GLY A 6 1.19 -16.23 -5.12
CA GLY A 6 1.38 -15.79 -6.50
C GLY A 6 0.33 -14.78 -6.95
N LEU A 7 -0.92 -14.97 -6.54
CA LEU A 7 -2.01 -14.05 -6.87
C LEU A 7 -1.97 -12.76 -6.03
N GLY A 8 -1.52 -12.84 -4.78
CA GLY A 8 -1.17 -11.66 -3.99
C GLY A 8 -0.09 -10.79 -4.66
N ASP A 9 0.80 -11.42 -5.43
CA ASP A 9 1.82 -10.73 -6.22
C ASP A 9 1.26 -9.89 -7.36
N VAL A 10 0.26 -10.40 -8.09
CA VAL A 10 -0.37 -9.64 -9.17
C VAL A 10 -0.99 -8.35 -8.63
N TYR A 11 -1.70 -8.44 -7.50
CA TYR A 11 -2.21 -7.27 -6.81
C TYR A 11 -1.10 -6.31 -6.35
N LYS A 12 0.01 -6.83 -5.84
CA LYS A 12 1.17 -6.02 -5.44
C LYS A 12 1.83 -5.33 -6.63
N ARG A 13 1.94 -6.00 -7.77
CA ARG A 13 2.45 -5.39 -9.01
C ARG A 13 1.56 -4.24 -9.48
N GLN A 14 0.23 -4.40 -9.39
CA GLN A 14 -0.71 -3.32 -9.67
C GLN A 14 -0.51 -2.14 -8.72
N LEU A 15 -0.35 -2.40 -7.43
CA LEU A 15 -0.11 -1.36 -6.42
C LEU A 15 1.21 -0.62 -6.63
N MET A 16 2.26 -1.30 -7.08
CA MET A 16 3.55 -0.69 -7.42
C MET A 16 3.48 0.24 -8.63
N GLY A 17 2.43 0.14 -9.44
CA GLY A 17 2.37 0.81 -10.74
C GLY A 17 3.25 0.12 -11.78
N PHE A 18 3.20 -1.22 -11.83
CA PHE A 18 3.88 -1.97 -12.88
C PHE A 18 3.29 -1.60 -14.26
N PRO A 19 4.11 -1.44 -15.32
CA PRO A 19 3.62 -1.06 -16.64
C PRO A 19 2.42 -1.91 -17.08
N PHE A 20 1.46 -1.27 -17.74
CA PHE A 20 0.19 -1.83 -18.24
C PHE A 20 -0.89 -2.11 -17.19
N THR A 21 -0.59 -2.08 -15.90
CA THR A 21 -1.62 -2.22 -14.85
C THR A 21 -2.41 -0.92 -14.66
N SER A 22 -3.61 -1.02 -14.10
CA SER A 22 -4.43 0.17 -13.79
C SER A 22 -3.74 1.12 -12.81
N GLY A 23 -2.98 0.58 -11.85
CA GLY A 23 -2.21 1.37 -10.89
C GLY A 23 -1.09 2.20 -11.52
N TYR A 24 -0.52 1.75 -12.63
CA TYR A 24 0.45 2.53 -13.41
C TYR A 24 -0.22 3.80 -13.94
N TYR A 25 -1.27 3.66 -14.72
CA TYR A 25 -1.95 4.79 -15.36
C TYR A 25 -2.57 5.77 -14.37
N SER A 26 -3.17 5.28 -13.29
CA SER A 26 -3.79 6.14 -12.29
C SER A 26 -2.77 6.95 -11.49
N LYS A 27 -1.63 6.37 -11.16
CA LYS A 27 -0.55 7.07 -10.44
C LYS A 27 0.07 8.16 -11.31
N ASP A 28 0.36 7.84 -12.57
CA ASP A 28 0.92 8.82 -13.50
C ASP A 28 -0.03 10.00 -13.65
N ALA A 29 -1.32 9.76 -13.89
CA ALA A 29 -2.32 10.81 -13.99
C ALA A 29 -2.41 11.71 -12.74
N ILE A 30 -2.34 11.12 -11.53
CA ILE A 30 -2.35 11.89 -10.28
C ILE A 30 -1.11 12.77 -10.15
N ILE A 31 0.07 12.26 -10.50
CA ILE A 31 1.34 12.99 -10.41
C ILE A 31 1.39 14.12 -11.44
N GLU A 32 0.94 13.84 -12.68
CA GLU A 32 0.82 14.83 -13.73
C GLU A 32 -0.14 15.97 -13.33
N THR A 33 -1.32 15.63 -12.83
CA THR A 33 -2.30 16.61 -12.35
C THR A 33 -1.76 17.44 -11.19
N ALA A 34 -1.02 16.85 -10.27
CA ALA A 34 -0.39 17.59 -9.17
C ALA A 34 0.68 18.56 -9.68
N TYR A 35 1.46 18.15 -10.68
CA TYR A 35 2.46 19.01 -11.32
C TYR A 35 1.84 20.20 -12.08
N LEU A 36 0.75 19.97 -12.80
CA LEU A 36 0.06 20.98 -13.60
C LEU A 36 -0.84 21.90 -12.76
N SER A 37 -1.10 21.55 -11.51
CA SER A 37 -1.98 22.32 -10.63
C SER A 37 -1.37 23.68 -10.28
N ASN A 38 -2.17 24.75 -10.36
CA ASN A 38 -1.80 26.09 -9.94
C ASN A 38 -2.13 26.39 -8.46
N SER A 39 -2.38 25.34 -7.65
CA SER A 39 -2.65 25.50 -6.22
C SER A 39 -1.39 25.89 -5.44
N ASN A 40 -1.52 26.66 -4.37
CA ASN A 40 -0.40 27.04 -3.49
C ASN A 40 0.34 25.84 -2.87
N PHE A 41 -0.28 24.66 -2.86
CA PHE A 41 0.28 23.42 -2.31
C PHE A 41 0.68 22.42 -3.39
N ALA A 42 0.59 22.77 -4.67
CA ALA A 42 0.86 21.87 -5.80
C ALA A 42 2.28 21.29 -5.74
N ASP A 43 3.29 22.13 -5.57
CA ASP A 43 4.69 21.69 -5.49
C ASP A 43 4.92 20.73 -4.32
N TYR A 44 4.33 21.03 -3.18
CA TYR A 44 4.42 20.16 -2.00
C TYR A 44 3.75 18.81 -2.25
N ALA A 45 2.55 18.81 -2.83
CA ALA A 45 1.84 17.58 -3.20
C ALA A 45 2.64 16.76 -4.23
N TYR A 46 3.18 17.40 -5.25
CA TYR A 46 4.01 16.76 -6.25
C TYR A 46 5.26 16.08 -5.65
N ILE A 47 5.98 16.78 -4.77
CA ILE A 47 7.16 16.21 -4.09
C ILE A 47 6.77 15.02 -3.23
N LEU A 48 5.70 15.11 -2.44
CA LEU A 48 5.25 14.01 -1.59
C LEU A 48 4.81 12.79 -2.40
N LEU A 49 4.07 13.00 -3.50
CA LEU A 49 3.66 11.93 -4.40
C LEU A 49 4.87 11.26 -5.04
N THR A 50 5.85 12.03 -5.48
CA THR A 50 7.09 11.55 -6.09
C THR A 50 7.91 10.70 -5.11
N VAL A 51 8.07 11.14 -3.87
CA VAL A 51 8.71 10.35 -2.80
C VAL A 51 7.88 9.09 -2.51
N GLY A 52 6.56 9.22 -2.49
CA GLY A 52 5.63 8.11 -2.29
C GLY A 52 5.78 6.99 -3.32
N VAL A 53 6.10 7.31 -4.57
CA VAL A 53 6.36 6.30 -5.62
C VAL A 53 7.56 5.42 -5.26
N VAL A 54 8.69 6.02 -4.86
CA VAL A 54 9.90 5.28 -4.46
C VAL A 54 9.60 4.39 -3.27
N MET A 55 8.95 4.94 -2.25
CA MET A 55 8.61 4.19 -1.02
C MET A 55 7.65 3.04 -1.32
N THR A 56 6.64 3.26 -2.15
CA THR A 56 5.66 2.25 -2.55
C THR A 56 6.31 1.12 -3.32
N SER A 57 7.17 1.43 -4.27
CA SER A 57 7.95 0.44 -5.00
C SER A 57 8.85 -0.35 -4.05
N PHE A 58 9.62 0.34 -3.20
CA PHE A 58 10.52 -0.29 -2.26
C PHE A 58 9.84 -1.29 -1.31
N TYR A 59 8.77 -0.87 -0.60
CA TYR A 59 8.13 -1.78 0.37
C TYR A 59 7.43 -2.96 -0.31
N SER A 60 6.91 -2.76 -1.51
CA SER A 60 6.26 -3.84 -2.25
C SER A 60 7.26 -4.88 -2.73
N TRP A 61 8.40 -4.46 -3.30
CA TRP A 61 9.48 -5.36 -3.67
C TRP A 61 10.15 -6.02 -2.48
N ARG A 62 10.30 -5.29 -1.36
CA ARG A 62 10.73 -5.91 -0.10
C ARG A 62 9.85 -7.09 0.28
N LEU A 63 8.53 -6.92 0.22
CA LEU A 63 7.59 -7.99 0.54
C LEU A 63 7.78 -9.18 -0.41
N MET A 64 7.85 -8.91 -1.73
CA MET A 64 8.09 -9.95 -2.72
C MET A 64 9.37 -10.74 -2.45
N PHE A 65 10.48 -10.05 -2.25
CA PHE A 65 11.75 -10.72 -2.01
C PHE A 65 11.76 -11.54 -0.71
N LEU A 66 11.11 -11.06 0.35
CA LEU A 66 11.01 -11.80 1.60
C LEU A 66 10.09 -13.04 1.50
N VAL A 67 9.03 -12.96 0.70
CA VAL A 67 8.08 -14.06 0.54
C VAL A 67 8.58 -15.13 -0.42
N PHE A 68 9.12 -14.72 -1.59
CA PHE A 68 9.49 -15.67 -2.66
C PHE A 68 10.98 -16.06 -2.65
N ASN A 69 11.86 -15.16 -2.27
CA ASN A 69 13.31 -15.41 -2.25
C ASN A 69 13.87 -15.60 -0.84
N GLY A 70 13.02 -15.45 0.20
CA GLY A 70 13.40 -15.65 1.58
C GLY A 70 13.58 -17.12 1.93
N LYS A 71 14.38 -17.41 2.95
CA LYS A 71 14.51 -18.78 3.50
C LYS A 71 13.18 -19.17 4.16
N THR A 72 12.74 -20.39 3.89
CA THR A 72 11.57 -21.00 4.55
C THR A 72 11.76 -21.00 6.07
N ARG A 73 10.74 -20.55 6.80
CA ARG A 73 10.73 -20.54 8.26
C ARG A 73 9.88 -21.65 8.87
N MET A 74 9.27 -22.46 8.02
CA MET A 74 8.45 -23.61 8.43
C MET A 74 9.35 -24.80 8.77
N ALA A 75 8.90 -25.66 9.69
CA ALA A 75 9.54 -26.93 9.95
C ALA A 75 9.40 -27.84 8.72
N GLU A 76 10.38 -28.71 8.47
CA GLU A 76 10.36 -29.63 7.31
C GLU A 76 9.13 -30.55 7.28
N GLU A 77 8.65 -30.94 8.47
CA GLU A 77 7.44 -31.75 8.63
C GLU A 77 6.16 -31.02 8.15
N ASP A 78 6.07 -29.72 8.38
CA ASP A 78 4.94 -28.90 7.94
C ASP A 78 5.05 -28.52 6.46
N LEU A 79 6.27 -28.40 5.94
CA LEU A 79 6.51 -28.11 4.53
C LEU A 79 5.98 -29.23 3.63
N SER A 80 6.09 -30.49 4.08
CA SER A 80 5.60 -31.65 3.32
C SER A 80 4.06 -31.73 3.26
N LYS A 81 3.35 -31.01 4.13
CA LYS A 81 1.87 -30.95 4.18
C LYS A 81 1.31 -29.78 3.36
N VAL A 82 2.17 -28.88 2.88
CA VAL A 82 1.74 -27.74 2.06
C VAL A 82 1.33 -28.24 0.67
N HIS A 83 0.11 -27.95 0.29
CA HIS A 83 -0.43 -28.26 -1.02
C HIS A 83 -1.11 -27.04 -1.64
N GLU A 84 -1.25 -27.03 -2.96
CA GLU A 84 -1.96 -25.97 -3.69
C GLU A 84 -3.44 -25.91 -3.29
N SER A 85 -3.98 -24.70 -3.33
CA SER A 85 -5.41 -24.46 -3.09
C SER A 85 -6.27 -25.16 -4.15
N SER A 86 -7.49 -25.52 -3.77
CA SER A 86 -8.45 -26.15 -4.69
C SER A 86 -8.79 -25.22 -5.87
N SER A 87 -9.10 -25.83 -7.03
CA SER A 87 -9.44 -25.11 -8.27
C SER A 87 -10.60 -24.12 -8.07
N VAL A 88 -11.52 -24.40 -7.16
CA VAL A 88 -12.64 -23.52 -6.83
C VAL A 88 -12.16 -22.17 -6.29
N MET A 89 -11.06 -22.13 -5.54
CA MET A 89 -10.44 -20.92 -5.03
C MET A 89 -9.53 -20.26 -6.08
N LEU A 90 -8.87 -21.05 -6.91
CA LEU A 90 -7.92 -20.55 -7.91
C LEU A 90 -8.58 -19.83 -9.08
N ILE A 91 -9.70 -20.34 -9.60
CA ILE A 91 -10.38 -19.78 -10.78
C ILE A 91 -10.77 -18.31 -10.57
N PRO A 92 -11.48 -17.93 -9.50
CA PRO A 92 -11.79 -16.53 -9.25
C PRO A 92 -10.54 -15.65 -9.13
N LEU A 93 -9.50 -16.14 -8.48
CA LEU A 93 -8.25 -15.40 -8.30
C LEU A 93 -7.52 -15.20 -9.64
N ILE A 94 -7.50 -16.19 -10.53
CA ILE A 94 -6.92 -16.07 -11.87
C ILE A 94 -7.69 -15.02 -12.70
N ILE A 95 -9.02 -15.03 -12.65
CA ILE A 95 -9.85 -14.04 -13.34
C ILE A 95 -9.53 -12.62 -12.83
N LEU A 96 -9.44 -12.44 -11.52
CA LEU A 96 -9.06 -11.15 -10.93
C LEU A 96 -7.64 -10.73 -11.31
N ALA A 97 -6.71 -11.67 -11.37
CA ALA A 97 -5.33 -11.41 -11.79
C ALA A 97 -5.25 -10.96 -13.26
N ILE A 98 -5.99 -11.59 -14.15
CA ILE A 98 -6.12 -11.18 -15.55
C ILE A 98 -6.71 -9.79 -15.64
N GLY A 99 -7.78 -9.50 -14.90
CA GLY A 99 -8.37 -8.16 -14.83
C GLY A 99 -7.37 -7.10 -14.33
N ALA A 100 -6.63 -7.38 -13.27
CA ALA A 100 -5.63 -6.48 -12.71
C ALA A 100 -4.47 -6.15 -13.70
N LEU A 101 -4.09 -7.11 -14.54
CA LEU A 101 -3.03 -6.91 -15.53
C LEU A 101 -3.50 -6.16 -16.77
N PHE A 102 -4.70 -6.45 -17.28
CA PHE A 102 -5.11 -6.01 -18.61
C PHE A 102 -6.15 -4.89 -18.61
N PHE A 103 -7.02 -4.80 -17.59
CA PHE A 103 -8.12 -3.81 -17.61
C PHE A 103 -7.62 -2.36 -17.54
N GLY A 104 -6.47 -2.11 -16.89
CA GLY A 104 -5.86 -0.79 -16.92
C GLY A 104 -5.58 -0.31 -18.34
N PHE A 105 -4.98 -1.16 -19.16
CA PHE A 105 -4.69 -0.85 -20.55
C PHE A 105 -5.96 -0.72 -21.42
N LEU A 106 -6.91 -1.65 -21.26
CA LEU A 106 -8.15 -1.67 -22.05
C LEU A 106 -9.06 -0.47 -21.76
N PHE A 107 -9.18 -0.10 -20.51
CA PHE A 107 -10.14 0.94 -20.09
C PHE A 107 -9.53 2.32 -19.85
N LYS A 108 -8.20 2.48 -19.97
CA LYS A 108 -7.53 3.77 -19.82
C LYS A 108 -8.22 4.89 -20.60
N SER A 109 -8.57 4.66 -21.87
CA SER A 109 -9.16 5.66 -22.75
C SER A 109 -10.55 6.13 -22.30
N TYR A 110 -11.28 5.28 -21.58
CA TYR A 110 -12.60 5.63 -21.07
C TYR A 110 -12.54 6.39 -19.74
N PHE A 111 -11.57 6.08 -18.86
CA PHE A 111 -11.51 6.71 -17.53
C PHE A 111 -10.73 8.02 -17.50
N ILE A 112 -9.60 8.08 -18.20
CA ILE A 112 -8.65 9.22 -18.17
C ILE A 112 -8.19 9.67 -19.56
N GLY A 113 -8.70 9.07 -20.64
CA GLY A 113 -8.32 9.37 -22.01
C GLY A 113 -9.43 10.03 -22.81
N TYR A 114 -9.35 9.87 -24.13
CA TYR A 114 -10.21 10.55 -25.11
C TYR A 114 -11.73 10.39 -24.89
N TYR A 115 -12.17 9.25 -24.37
CA TYR A 115 -13.59 8.96 -24.12
C TYR A 115 -14.06 9.29 -22.70
N SER A 116 -13.23 9.95 -21.88
CA SER A 116 -13.54 10.23 -20.48
C SER A 116 -14.75 11.15 -20.31
N ASP A 117 -14.92 12.17 -21.16
CA ASP A 117 -16.07 13.07 -21.12
C ASP A 117 -17.39 12.33 -21.35
N VAL A 118 -17.39 11.42 -22.32
CA VAL A 118 -18.58 10.61 -22.65
C VAL A 118 -18.88 9.63 -21.54
N PHE A 119 -17.83 9.02 -20.97
CA PHE A 119 -17.98 8.05 -19.88
C PHE A 119 -18.52 8.71 -18.59
N TRP A 120 -17.92 9.82 -18.20
CA TRP A 120 -18.30 10.52 -16.97
C TRP A 120 -19.58 11.37 -17.13
N ASN A 121 -19.97 11.68 -18.37
CA ASN A 121 -21.19 12.42 -18.70
C ASN A 121 -21.48 13.64 -17.79
N GLY A 122 -20.45 14.44 -17.52
CA GLY A 122 -20.52 15.62 -16.67
C GLY A 122 -20.54 15.35 -15.15
N SER A 123 -20.46 14.09 -14.70
CA SER A 123 -20.36 13.75 -13.27
C SER A 123 -19.03 14.20 -12.66
N ILE A 124 -17.98 14.22 -13.48
CA ILE A 124 -16.65 14.71 -13.12
C ILE A 124 -16.23 15.69 -14.22
N VAL A 125 -15.74 16.86 -13.81
CA VAL A 125 -15.11 17.80 -14.74
C VAL A 125 -13.75 17.25 -15.13
N VAL A 126 -13.64 16.73 -16.34
CA VAL A 126 -12.37 16.25 -16.90
C VAL A 126 -11.65 17.43 -17.52
N HIS A 127 -10.51 17.79 -16.94
CA HIS A 127 -9.64 18.78 -17.55
C HIS A 127 -8.74 18.04 -18.55
N HIS A 128 -9.01 18.25 -19.85
CA HIS A 128 -8.09 17.80 -20.90
C HIS A 128 -6.91 18.78 -20.93
N GLU A 129 -5.96 18.56 -20.04
CA GLU A 129 -4.73 19.32 -20.10
C GLU A 129 -3.89 18.82 -21.27
N ASP A 130 -3.35 19.77 -22.04
CA ASP A 130 -2.49 19.45 -23.17
C ASP A 130 -1.23 18.75 -22.65
N HIS A 131 -1.18 17.42 -22.77
CA HIS A 131 0.00 16.61 -22.44
C HIS A 131 1.28 17.09 -23.13
N HIS A 132 1.17 17.94 -24.14
CA HIS A 132 2.29 18.61 -24.81
C HIS A 132 3.03 19.62 -23.93
N SER A 133 2.46 20.08 -22.83
CA SER A 133 3.08 21.02 -21.88
C SER A 133 3.96 20.34 -20.82
N ILE A 134 3.89 19.01 -20.69
CA ILE A 134 4.63 18.27 -19.69
C ILE A 134 6.02 17.90 -20.22
N PRO A 135 7.12 18.30 -19.56
CA PRO A 135 8.46 17.85 -19.92
C PRO A 135 8.57 16.31 -19.90
N LEU A 136 9.20 15.72 -20.91
CA LEU A 136 9.41 14.27 -20.99
C LEU A 136 10.03 13.67 -19.73
N LEU A 137 10.86 14.42 -19.03
CA LEU A 137 11.44 13.99 -17.76
C LEU A 137 10.36 13.72 -16.70
N ILE A 138 9.37 14.59 -16.58
CA ILE A 138 8.28 14.46 -15.58
C ILE A 138 7.36 13.31 -15.95
N TYR A 139 7.09 13.12 -17.22
CA TYR A 139 6.30 11.99 -17.71
C TYR A 139 6.92 10.63 -17.36
N TYR A 140 8.24 10.47 -17.52
CA TYR A 140 8.90 9.19 -17.18
C TYR A 140 9.38 9.08 -15.73
N LEU A 141 9.33 10.18 -14.98
CA LEU A 141 9.84 10.22 -13.59
C LEU A 141 9.25 9.13 -12.68
N PRO A 142 7.91 8.89 -12.66
CA PRO A 142 7.34 7.84 -11.82
C PRO A 142 7.88 6.44 -12.15
N ALA A 143 8.03 6.12 -13.43
CA ALA A 143 8.59 4.85 -13.87
C ALA A 143 10.06 4.69 -13.45
N ILE A 144 10.87 5.73 -13.63
CA ILE A 144 12.29 5.75 -13.22
C ILE A 144 12.40 5.55 -11.71
N LEU A 145 11.59 6.27 -10.92
CA LEU A 145 11.59 6.18 -9.48
C LEU A 145 11.08 4.83 -8.96
N GLY A 146 10.12 4.23 -9.67
CA GLY A 146 9.70 2.85 -9.43
C GLY A 146 10.86 1.86 -9.57
N ILE A 147 11.68 2.01 -10.63
CA ILE A 147 12.88 1.20 -10.84
C ILE A 147 13.93 1.47 -9.75
N VAL A 148 14.13 2.71 -9.32
CA VAL A 148 15.02 3.05 -8.21
C VAL A 148 14.59 2.33 -6.93
N GLY A 149 13.31 2.36 -6.57
CA GLY A 149 12.77 1.63 -5.42
C GLY A 149 13.00 0.12 -5.51
N PHE A 150 12.84 -0.47 -6.70
CA PHE A 150 13.17 -1.88 -6.96
C PHE A 150 14.65 -2.18 -6.71
N ILE A 151 15.55 -1.39 -7.30
CA ILE A 151 17.00 -1.59 -7.17
C ILE A 151 17.45 -1.52 -5.71
N ILE A 152 16.93 -0.54 -4.95
CA ILE A 152 17.23 -0.40 -3.53
C ILE A 152 16.76 -1.64 -2.76
N ALA A 153 15.53 -2.09 -2.99
CA ALA A 153 14.99 -3.29 -2.34
C ALA A 153 15.79 -4.55 -2.71
N TRP A 154 16.10 -4.73 -3.98
CA TRP A 154 16.90 -5.86 -4.46
C TRP A 154 18.30 -5.90 -3.80
N PHE A 155 18.97 -4.74 -3.76
CA PHE A 155 20.29 -4.64 -3.15
C PHE A 155 20.27 -4.97 -1.66
N MET A 156 19.25 -4.46 -0.92
CA MET A 156 19.15 -4.64 0.53
C MET A 156 18.71 -6.05 0.93
N TYR A 157 17.82 -6.69 0.17
CA TYR A 157 17.20 -7.96 0.60
C TYR A 157 17.71 -9.19 -0.14
N ILE A 158 18.25 -9.04 -1.36
CA ILE A 158 18.79 -10.16 -2.14
C ILE A 158 20.32 -10.18 -2.05
N ARG A 159 20.98 -9.06 -2.35
CA ARG A 159 22.44 -9.03 -2.45
C ARG A 159 23.16 -8.89 -1.10
N LYS A 160 22.62 -8.07 -0.21
CA LYS A 160 23.17 -7.83 1.14
C LYS A 160 22.10 -7.96 2.20
N SER A 161 21.67 -9.18 2.48
CA SER A 161 20.57 -9.48 3.43
C SER A 161 20.78 -8.90 4.83
N ASP A 162 22.03 -8.69 5.26
CA ASP A 162 22.34 -8.12 6.57
C ASP A 162 22.26 -6.58 6.61
N MET A 163 22.19 -5.91 5.44
CA MET A 163 22.20 -4.45 5.38
C MET A 163 20.98 -3.84 6.08
N ALA A 164 19.81 -4.43 5.90
CA ALA A 164 18.58 -3.98 6.56
C ALA A 164 18.70 -4.09 8.10
N LYS A 165 19.33 -5.17 8.60
CA LYS A 165 19.57 -5.38 10.03
C LYS A 165 20.57 -4.35 10.57
N ASN A 166 21.65 -4.12 9.87
CA ASN A 166 22.67 -3.15 10.26
C ASN A 166 22.09 -1.72 10.33
N ILE A 167 21.26 -1.31 9.36
CA ILE A 167 20.58 0.00 9.38
C ILE A 167 19.64 0.11 10.58
N ALA A 168 18.89 -0.94 10.91
CA ALA A 168 18.03 -0.96 12.08
C ALA A 168 18.82 -0.86 13.39
N GLU A 169 19.98 -1.50 13.47
CA GLU A 169 20.88 -1.44 14.63
C GLU A 169 21.53 -0.05 14.81
N LEU A 170 21.91 0.60 13.70
CA LEU A 170 22.44 1.97 13.72
C LEU A 170 21.44 3.00 14.20
N ASN A 171 20.17 2.80 13.89
CA ASN A 171 19.09 3.76 14.21
C ASN A 171 18.05 3.15 15.14
N LYS A 172 18.49 2.50 16.22
CA LYS A 172 17.60 1.84 17.19
C LYS A 172 16.42 2.69 17.69
N PRO A 173 16.59 3.98 18.03
CA PRO A 173 15.46 4.79 18.48
C PRO A 173 14.37 4.94 17.42
N LEU A 174 14.77 5.26 16.18
CA LEU A 174 13.84 5.38 15.04
C LEU A 174 13.22 4.03 14.70
N TYR A 175 14.01 2.96 14.69
CA TYR A 175 13.54 1.62 14.46
C TYR A 175 12.48 1.20 15.50
N ASN A 176 12.72 1.41 16.78
CA ASN A 176 11.76 1.11 17.85
C ASN A 176 10.49 1.96 17.75
N PHE A 177 10.60 3.23 17.40
CA PHE A 177 9.47 4.11 17.19
C PHE A 177 8.56 3.62 16.07
N LEU A 178 9.15 3.22 14.93
CA LEU A 178 8.41 2.66 13.80
C LEU A 178 7.87 1.25 14.09
N LEU A 179 8.65 0.41 14.78
CA LEU A 179 8.24 -0.94 15.16
C LEU A 179 7.02 -0.94 16.07
N ASN A 180 6.97 0.00 17.03
CA ASN A 180 5.84 0.20 17.93
C ASN A 180 4.73 1.06 17.31
N LYS A 181 4.68 1.17 15.97
CA LYS A 181 3.61 1.90 15.25
C LYS A 181 3.40 3.32 15.78
N TRP A 182 4.50 4.04 16.01
CA TRP A 182 4.50 5.42 16.51
C TRP A 182 3.88 5.55 17.92
N TYR A 183 3.73 4.47 18.64
CA TYR A 183 3.06 4.39 19.96
C TYR A 183 1.61 4.89 19.96
N PHE A 184 0.93 4.83 18.80
CA PHE A 184 -0.48 5.23 18.72
C PHE A 184 -1.38 4.31 19.55
N ASP A 185 -1.13 3.00 19.54
CA ASP A 185 -1.92 2.05 20.30
C ASP A 185 -1.82 2.35 21.80
N GLU A 186 -0.64 2.65 22.31
CA GLU A 186 -0.39 3.02 23.71
C GLU A 186 -1.02 4.37 24.06
N LEU A 187 -0.95 5.33 23.16
CA LEU A 187 -1.57 6.65 23.34
C LEU A 187 -3.09 6.51 23.42
N TYR A 188 -3.72 5.80 22.50
CA TYR A 188 -5.16 5.55 22.52
C TYR A 188 -5.59 4.77 23.75
N ASN A 189 -4.83 3.76 24.13
CA ASN A 189 -5.11 3.00 25.34
C ASN A 189 -5.07 3.90 26.58
N SER A 190 -4.11 4.81 26.65
CA SER A 190 -3.97 5.71 27.80
C SER A 190 -5.04 6.79 27.86
N ILE A 191 -5.40 7.40 26.71
CA ILE A 191 -6.31 8.54 26.64
C ILE A 191 -7.79 8.11 26.61
N PHE A 192 -8.10 6.99 25.97
CA PHE A 192 -9.49 6.60 25.74
C PHE A 192 -9.86 5.32 26.49
N VAL A 193 -9.08 4.24 26.33
CA VAL A 193 -9.48 2.92 26.84
C VAL A 193 -9.42 2.88 28.37
N LYS A 194 -8.30 3.28 28.96
CA LYS A 194 -8.16 3.28 30.43
C LYS A 194 -9.17 4.20 31.15
N PRO A 195 -9.42 5.44 30.71
CA PRO A 195 -10.45 6.29 31.30
C PRO A 195 -11.86 5.71 31.12
N ALA A 196 -12.21 5.21 29.92
CA ALA A 196 -13.51 4.58 29.70
C ALA A 196 -13.74 3.37 30.62
N MET A 197 -12.74 2.51 30.76
CA MET A 197 -12.78 1.37 31.69
C MET A 197 -12.86 1.82 33.16
N ALA A 198 -12.23 2.93 33.52
CA ALA A 198 -12.33 3.48 34.86
C ALA A 198 -13.75 4.02 35.14
N ILE A 199 -14.32 4.76 34.21
CA ILE A 199 -15.69 5.27 34.28
C ILE A 199 -16.69 4.10 34.35
N GLY A 200 -16.55 3.09 33.50
CA GLY A 200 -17.38 1.88 33.55
C GLY A 200 -17.32 1.17 34.88
N ARG A 201 -16.13 1.06 35.49
CA ARG A 201 -15.99 0.49 36.85
C ARG A 201 -16.65 1.34 37.93
N ILE A 202 -16.62 2.66 37.80
CA ILE A 202 -17.31 3.58 38.72
C ILE A 202 -18.82 3.36 38.61
N PHE A 203 -19.36 3.33 37.40
CA PHE A 203 -20.80 3.08 37.19
C PHE A 203 -21.24 1.73 37.72
N TRP A 204 -20.50 0.67 37.41
CA TRP A 204 -20.79 -0.66 37.92
C TRP A 204 -20.77 -0.71 39.44
N LYS A 205 -19.75 -0.13 40.07
CA LYS A 205 -19.59 -0.23 41.53
C LYS A 205 -20.56 0.68 42.29
N PHE A 206 -20.79 1.90 41.83
CA PHE A 206 -21.59 2.88 42.54
C PHE A 206 -23.06 2.87 42.10
N ILE A 207 -23.34 2.81 40.82
CA ILE A 207 -24.71 2.86 40.31
C ILE A 207 -25.37 1.49 40.44
N ASP A 208 -24.79 0.44 39.86
CA ASP A 208 -25.39 -0.88 39.94
C ASP A 208 -25.30 -1.43 41.36
N GLY A 209 -24.10 -1.54 41.94
CA GLY A 209 -23.89 -2.23 43.21
C GLY A 209 -24.42 -1.48 44.45
N LEU A 210 -24.38 -0.13 44.47
CA LEU A 210 -24.78 0.60 45.66
C LEU A 210 -26.18 1.21 45.54
N ILE A 211 -26.60 1.68 44.40
CA ILE A 211 -27.90 2.34 44.19
C ILE A 211 -28.96 1.29 43.79
N ILE A 212 -28.69 0.48 42.79
CA ILE A 212 -29.69 -0.47 42.28
C ILE A 212 -29.81 -1.67 43.21
N ASP A 213 -28.71 -2.36 43.50
CA ASP A 213 -28.72 -3.58 44.31
C ASP A 213 -28.73 -3.32 45.83
N GLY A 214 -28.25 -2.13 46.27
CA GLY A 214 -28.16 -1.80 47.70
C GLY A 214 -29.38 -1.12 48.26
N TYR A 215 -30.20 -0.41 47.48
CA TYR A 215 -31.41 0.29 47.88
C TYR A 215 -32.70 -0.25 47.20
N GLY A 216 -32.56 -1.16 46.22
CA GLY A 216 -33.68 -1.87 45.60
C GLY A 216 -33.98 -3.16 46.33
#